data_04d594a726c29404e29e171f5b8bc1f6
#
_entry.id   04d594a726c29404e29e171f5b8bc1f6
#
_cell.length_a   1.000
_cell.length_b   1.000
_cell.length_c   1.000
_cell.angle_alpha   90.00
_cell.angle_beta   90.00
_cell.angle_gamma   90.00
#
_symmetry.space_group_name_H-M   'P 1'
#
loop_
_entity.id
_entity.type
_entity.pdbx_description
1 polymer ?
#
loop_
_entity_poly.entity_id
_entity_poly.type
_entity_poly.pdbx_seq_one_letter_code
_entity_poly.pdbx_strand_id
1 'polypeptide(L)'
;MARVLRSFDIGEIWMPRATSNTATFEGLLDVIAEKGIPVHAAEEGKIICFDEGFSATILSPSETSYSDLNDWSVILELDVGARSFLFTGDASSSVIGKACGHHVDVLKVGHHGSRTSTTQQLVEVLSPDWAVISVGAGNSYGHPSEEVLSALSGVAHLLRTDLDGTVTLSCDGETIRRAA
;
A
#
# COMPACT_ATOMS: atom_id res chain seq x y z
N MET A 1 6.55 11.33 7.97
CA MET A 1 6.95 10.13 8.76
C MET A 1 7.70 10.51 10.03
N ALA A 2 8.77 11.34 10.04
CA ALA A 2 9.51 11.69 11.25
C ALA A 2 8.64 12.13 12.45
N ARG A 3 7.57 12.93 12.19
CA ARG A 3 6.60 13.31 13.24
C ARG A 3 5.86 12.10 13.85
N VAL A 4 5.50 11.12 13.04
CA VAL A 4 4.85 9.89 13.53
C VAL A 4 5.79 9.12 14.44
N LEU A 5 7.06 8.94 14.01
CA LEU A 5 8.07 8.24 14.81
C LEU A 5 8.34 8.92 16.16
N ARG A 6 8.22 10.27 16.22
CA ARG A 6 8.36 11.00 17.49
C ARG A 6 7.17 10.85 18.42
N SER A 7 5.96 10.63 17.86
CA SER A 7 4.70 10.61 18.62
C SER A 7 4.30 9.24 19.14
N PHE A 8 4.88 8.18 18.61
CA PHE A 8 4.53 6.80 18.96
C PHE A 8 5.77 6.00 19.34
N ASP A 9 5.55 4.95 20.14
CA ASP A 9 6.53 3.90 20.35
C ASP A 9 6.51 2.95 19.16
N ILE A 10 7.66 2.83 18.49
CA ILE A 10 7.83 2.05 17.27
C ILE A 10 8.74 0.87 17.60
N GLY A 11 8.26 -0.35 17.40
CA GLY A 11 9.03 -1.55 17.63
C GLY A 11 10.11 -1.75 16.56
N GLU A 12 9.73 -1.62 15.29
CA GLU A 12 10.64 -1.80 14.15
C GLU A 12 10.12 -1.07 12.90
N ILE A 13 10.99 -0.89 11.93
CA ILE A 13 10.66 -0.28 10.63
C ILE A 13 11.13 -1.22 9.52
N TRP A 14 10.27 -1.45 8.55
CA TRP A 14 10.58 -2.11 7.30
C TRP A 14 10.59 -1.09 6.18
N MET A 15 11.70 -0.92 5.49
CA MET A 15 11.83 0.07 4.43
C MET A 15 12.66 -0.46 3.26
N PRO A 16 12.39 0.03 2.03
CA PRO A 16 13.15 -0.38 0.85
C PRO A 16 14.59 0.13 0.95
N ARG A 17 15.50 -0.47 0.18
CA ARG A 17 16.90 -0.02 0.04
C ARG A 17 17.04 1.21 -0.88
N ALA A 18 15.97 1.98 -1.04
CA ALA A 18 16.02 3.24 -1.76
C ALA A 18 16.72 4.33 -0.94
N THR A 19 17.45 5.17 -1.64
CA THR A 19 18.11 6.34 -1.04
C THR A 19 17.55 7.61 -1.62
N SER A 20 17.47 8.65 -0.80
CA SER A 20 17.07 9.98 -1.23
C SER A 20 17.92 11.01 -0.50
N ASN A 21 18.26 12.08 -1.19
CA ASN A 21 19.03 13.22 -0.63
C ASN A 21 18.11 14.38 -0.22
N THR A 22 16.83 14.11 0.07
CA THR A 22 15.91 15.13 0.54
C THR A 22 16.04 15.34 2.04
N ALA A 23 15.94 16.59 2.50
CA ALA A 23 15.94 16.93 3.93
C ALA A 23 14.85 16.17 4.72
N THR A 24 13.73 15.82 4.06
CA THR A 24 12.68 15.00 4.66
C THR A 24 13.16 13.58 4.95
N PHE A 25 13.91 12.97 4.03
CA PHE A 25 14.44 11.62 4.22
C PHE A 25 15.56 11.61 5.26
N GLU A 26 16.47 12.59 5.19
CA GLU A 26 17.53 12.76 6.19
C GLU A 26 16.95 12.94 7.61
N GLY A 27 15.97 13.84 7.76
CA GLY A 27 15.28 14.03 9.04
C GLY A 27 14.49 12.80 9.52
N LEU A 28 14.09 11.89 8.64
CA LEU A 28 13.54 10.59 9.03
C LEU A 28 14.62 9.68 9.61
N LEU A 29 15.78 9.58 8.94
CA LEU A 29 16.90 8.77 9.40
C LEU A 29 17.47 9.26 10.74
N ASP A 30 17.53 10.59 10.94
CA ASP A 30 17.95 11.19 12.21
C ASP A 30 17.06 10.73 13.37
N VAL A 31 15.73 10.75 13.18
CA VAL A 31 14.80 10.31 14.23
C VAL A 31 14.90 8.80 14.49
N ILE A 32 15.09 7.99 13.45
CA ILE A 32 15.31 6.55 13.60
C ILE A 32 16.56 6.29 14.45
N ALA A 33 17.67 6.99 14.14
CA ALA A 33 18.92 6.87 14.87
C ALA A 33 18.79 7.39 16.32
N GLU A 34 18.16 8.55 16.51
CA GLU A 34 17.91 9.16 17.83
C GLU A 34 17.14 8.22 18.77
N LYS A 35 16.11 7.55 18.23
CA LYS A 35 15.25 6.63 19.00
C LYS A 35 15.78 5.19 19.05
N GLY A 36 16.85 4.88 18.31
CA GLY A 36 17.40 3.52 18.22
C GLY A 36 16.43 2.49 17.66
N ILE A 37 15.56 2.91 16.72
CA ILE A 37 14.53 2.02 16.17
C ILE A 37 15.21 1.01 15.22
N PRO A 38 14.99 -0.32 15.40
CA PRO A 38 15.48 -1.31 14.47
C PRO A 38 14.92 -1.11 13.05
N VAL A 39 15.79 -1.20 12.04
CA VAL A 39 15.41 -1.08 10.64
C VAL A 39 15.74 -2.37 9.90
N HIS A 40 14.73 -2.90 9.22
CA HIS A 40 14.84 -4.08 8.39
C HIS A 40 14.68 -3.70 6.91
N ALA A 41 15.44 -4.39 6.04
CA ALA A 41 15.24 -4.22 4.61
C ALA A 41 13.93 -4.91 4.19
N ALA A 42 13.02 -4.13 3.61
CA ALA A 42 11.85 -4.66 2.94
C ALA A 42 12.29 -5.28 1.61
N GLU A 43 12.23 -6.58 1.51
CA GLU A 43 12.64 -7.37 0.33
C GLU A 43 11.56 -8.41 0.04
N GLU A 44 11.36 -8.72 -1.23
CA GLU A 44 10.42 -9.76 -1.67
C GLU A 44 10.59 -11.07 -0.89
N GLY A 45 9.47 -11.68 -0.52
CA GLY A 45 9.40 -12.96 0.20
C GLY A 45 9.63 -12.85 1.70
N LYS A 46 9.92 -11.66 2.24
CA LYS A 46 9.97 -11.47 3.70
C LYS A 46 8.56 -11.51 4.27
N ILE A 47 8.41 -12.24 5.37
CA ILE A 47 7.15 -12.37 6.09
C ILE A 47 7.28 -11.65 7.43
N ILE A 48 6.35 -10.75 7.70
CA ILE A 48 6.17 -10.08 8.97
C ILE A 48 5.04 -10.83 9.69
N CYS A 49 5.39 -11.50 10.78
CA CYS A 49 4.41 -12.20 11.60
C CYS A 49 3.88 -11.24 12.66
N PHE A 50 2.57 -11.18 12.77
CA PHE A 50 1.87 -10.52 13.86
C PHE A 50 1.39 -11.58 14.87
N ASP A 51 0.21 -11.40 15.44
CA ASP A 51 -0.41 -12.41 16.30
C ASP A 51 -0.94 -13.60 15.48
N GLU A 52 -1.41 -14.65 16.17
CA GLU A 52 -1.96 -15.84 15.51
C GLU A 52 -3.09 -15.49 14.53
N GLY A 53 -2.95 -15.96 13.29
CA GLY A 53 -3.94 -15.76 12.22
C GLY A 53 -3.69 -14.54 11.32
N PHE A 54 -2.59 -13.80 11.54
CA PHE A 54 -2.21 -12.67 10.71
C PHE A 54 -0.79 -12.82 10.23
N SER A 55 -0.57 -12.63 8.92
CA SER A 55 0.76 -12.50 8.35
C SER A 55 0.76 -11.47 7.24
N ALA A 56 1.88 -10.77 7.08
CA ALA A 56 2.07 -9.88 5.96
C ALA A 56 3.31 -10.31 5.18
N THR A 57 3.13 -10.56 3.89
CA THR A 57 4.21 -10.91 2.97
C THR A 57 4.60 -9.68 2.17
N ILE A 58 5.88 -9.34 2.17
CA ILE A 58 6.43 -8.30 1.31
C ILE A 58 6.60 -8.88 -0.10
N LEU A 59 5.89 -8.29 -1.07
CA LEU A 59 5.91 -8.71 -2.47
C LEU A 59 6.84 -7.84 -3.34
N SER A 60 7.16 -6.62 -2.88
CA SER A 60 8.08 -5.69 -3.56
C SER A 60 8.77 -4.83 -2.49
N PRO A 61 9.98 -4.34 -2.72
CA PRO A 61 10.80 -4.43 -3.95
C PRO A 61 11.35 -5.83 -4.23
N SER A 62 11.32 -6.23 -5.50
CA SER A 62 11.88 -7.49 -6.01
C SER A 62 13.10 -7.28 -6.90
N GLU A 63 13.30 -6.05 -7.38
CA GLU A 63 14.41 -5.68 -8.27
C GLU A 63 15.53 -4.99 -7.50
N THR A 64 16.74 -5.03 -8.02
CA THR A 64 17.90 -4.35 -7.44
C THR A 64 17.93 -2.86 -7.71
N SER A 65 17.14 -2.37 -8.67
CA SER A 65 16.99 -0.97 -9.02
C SER A 65 15.67 -0.70 -9.75
N TYR A 66 15.14 0.49 -9.56
CA TYR A 66 13.98 1.01 -10.27
C TYR A 66 14.31 2.40 -10.82
N SER A 67 13.77 2.73 -11.97
CA SER A 67 13.95 4.06 -12.60
C SER A 67 13.11 5.14 -11.95
N ASP A 68 11.97 4.78 -11.36
CA ASP A 68 11.08 5.67 -10.60
C ASP A 68 11.18 5.36 -9.11
N LEU A 69 11.27 6.41 -8.28
CA LEU A 69 11.30 6.26 -6.81
C LEU A 69 10.01 5.66 -6.25
N ASN A 70 8.88 5.88 -6.91
CA ASN A 70 7.61 5.29 -6.49
C ASN A 70 7.60 3.76 -6.63
N ASP A 71 8.35 3.22 -7.58
CA ASP A 71 8.46 1.78 -7.80
C ASP A 71 9.31 1.06 -6.71
N TRP A 72 10.01 1.82 -5.85
CA TRP A 72 10.58 1.30 -4.61
C TRP A 72 9.55 1.10 -3.49
N SER A 73 8.28 1.33 -3.76
CA SER A 73 7.21 1.11 -2.79
C SER A 73 7.23 -0.31 -2.25
N VAL A 74 7.06 -0.43 -0.94
CA VAL A 74 6.82 -1.72 -0.31
C VAL A 74 5.39 -2.14 -0.66
N ILE A 75 5.27 -3.18 -1.47
CA ILE A 75 4.00 -3.84 -1.73
C ILE A 75 3.84 -4.94 -0.70
N LEU A 76 2.74 -4.91 0.02
CA LEU A 76 2.47 -5.81 1.13
C LEU A 76 1.14 -6.51 0.89
N GLU A 77 1.14 -7.83 0.99
CA GLU A 77 -0.07 -8.64 1.08
C GLU A 77 -0.27 -9.06 2.54
N LEU A 78 -1.40 -8.66 3.11
CA LEU A 78 -1.79 -9.03 4.47
C LEU A 78 -2.87 -10.11 4.38
N ASP A 79 -2.58 -11.27 4.96
CA ASP A 79 -3.51 -12.37 5.09
C ASP A 79 -4.17 -12.35 6.47
N VAL A 80 -5.49 -12.44 6.48
CA VAL A 80 -6.33 -12.51 7.68
C VAL A 80 -7.28 -13.67 7.51
N GLY A 81 -6.94 -14.82 8.03
CA GLY A 81 -7.71 -16.06 7.81
C GLY A 81 -7.78 -16.41 6.33
N ALA A 82 -8.99 -16.40 5.75
CA ALA A 82 -9.23 -16.68 4.34
C ALA A 82 -9.29 -15.41 3.45
N ARG A 83 -8.93 -14.25 3.97
CA ARG A 83 -9.03 -12.96 3.30
C ARG A 83 -7.68 -12.30 3.11
N SER A 84 -7.50 -11.66 1.94
CA SER A 84 -6.27 -11.00 1.55
C SER A 84 -6.47 -9.50 1.28
N PHE A 85 -5.48 -8.71 1.70
CA PHE A 85 -5.45 -7.26 1.54
C PHE A 85 -4.13 -6.86 0.86
N LEU A 86 -4.20 -6.24 -0.30
CA LEU A 86 -3.03 -5.78 -1.03
C LEU A 86 -2.81 -4.27 -0.83
N PHE A 87 -1.68 -3.92 -0.24
CA PHE A 87 -1.22 -2.54 -0.07
C PHE A 87 -0.11 -2.26 -1.07
N THR A 88 -0.32 -1.33 -1.99
CA THR A 88 0.54 -1.15 -3.17
C THR A 88 1.45 0.08 -3.10
N GLY A 89 1.37 0.87 -2.02
CA GLY A 89 2.12 2.13 -1.93
C GLY A 89 1.80 3.06 -3.11
N ASP A 90 2.85 3.61 -3.69
CA ASP A 90 2.76 4.47 -4.87
C ASP A 90 3.35 3.79 -6.13
N ALA A 91 3.50 2.45 -6.10
CA ALA A 91 4.03 1.67 -7.20
C ALA A 91 3.19 1.80 -8.48
N SER A 92 3.86 1.68 -9.62
CA SER A 92 3.20 1.59 -10.93
C SER A 92 2.45 0.28 -11.11
N SER A 93 1.47 0.27 -12.01
CA SER A 93 0.69 -0.92 -12.35
C SER A 93 1.57 -2.09 -12.84
N SER A 94 2.69 -1.79 -13.49
CA SER A 94 3.64 -2.80 -13.96
C SER A 94 4.37 -3.49 -12.80
N VAL A 95 4.75 -2.75 -11.76
CA VAL A 95 5.39 -3.31 -10.56
C VAL A 95 4.37 -4.08 -9.74
N ILE A 96 3.16 -3.54 -9.55
CA ILE A 96 2.08 -4.24 -8.84
C ILE A 96 1.74 -5.56 -9.52
N GLY A 97 1.58 -5.56 -10.86
CA GLY A 97 1.22 -6.76 -11.61
C GLY A 97 2.33 -7.82 -11.66
N LYS A 98 3.61 -7.45 -11.50
CA LYS A 98 4.71 -8.40 -11.30
C LYS A 98 4.70 -8.98 -9.88
N ALA A 99 4.40 -8.15 -8.89
CA ALA A 99 4.42 -8.52 -7.49
C ALA A 99 3.23 -9.43 -7.10
N CYS A 100 2.04 -9.16 -7.64
CA CYS A 100 0.82 -9.91 -7.36
C CYS A 100 0.07 -10.26 -8.65
N GLY A 101 0.00 -11.54 -8.96
CA GLY A 101 -0.66 -12.08 -10.16
C GLY A 101 -1.89 -12.94 -9.85
N HIS A 102 -2.54 -12.75 -8.70
CA HIS A 102 -3.69 -13.52 -8.25
C HIS A 102 -4.77 -12.62 -7.64
N HIS A 103 -5.93 -13.20 -7.37
CA HIS A 103 -7.05 -12.52 -6.72
C HIS A 103 -6.70 -12.02 -5.32
N VAL A 104 -7.18 -10.82 -4.98
CA VAL A 104 -7.13 -10.26 -3.62
C VAL A 104 -8.50 -9.71 -3.24
N ASP A 105 -8.92 -9.89 -1.98
CA ASP A 105 -10.25 -9.41 -1.56
C ASP A 105 -10.30 -7.88 -1.48
N VAL A 106 -9.23 -7.25 -0.99
CA VAL A 106 -9.14 -5.79 -0.84
C VAL A 106 -7.91 -5.24 -1.52
N LEU A 107 -8.10 -4.30 -2.42
CA LEU A 107 -7.04 -3.52 -3.05
C LEU A 107 -6.99 -2.11 -2.46
N LYS A 108 -5.91 -1.74 -1.77
CA LYS A 108 -5.55 -0.35 -1.57
C LYS A 108 -4.96 0.17 -2.87
N VAL A 109 -5.72 0.95 -3.61
CA VAL A 109 -5.33 1.50 -4.92
C VAL A 109 -4.05 2.31 -4.80
N GLY A 110 -3.11 2.03 -5.68
CA GLY A 110 -1.78 2.64 -5.68
C GLY A 110 -1.81 4.14 -5.97
N HIS A 111 -0.80 4.83 -5.45
CA HIS A 111 -0.46 6.21 -5.77
C HIS A 111 -1.67 7.16 -5.79
N HIS A 112 -2.56 7.00 -4.79
CA HIS A 112 -3.79 7.81 -4.60
C HIS A 112 -4.74 7.81 -5.81
N GLY A 113 -4.66 6.80 -6.68
CA GLY A 113 -5.40 6.74 -7.94
C GLY A 113 -4.74 7.49 -9.09
N SER A 114 -3.41 7.65 -9.08
CA SER A 114 -2.65 8.14 -10.24
C SER A 114 -2.86 7.22 -11.45
N ARG A 115 -2.94 7.79 -12.64
CA ARG A 115 -3.08 7.05 -13.90
C ARG A 115 -2.01 5.98 -14.16
N THR A 116 -0.86 6.07 -13.47
CA THR A 116 0.24 5.11 -13.61
C THR A 116 0.06 3.88 -12.73
N SER A 117 -0.82 3.92 -11.72
CA SER A 117 -0.89 2.91 -10.67
C SER A 117 -1.86 1.76 -10.95
N THR A 118 -2.90 1.98 -11.74
CA THR A 118 -3.98 1.00 -11.88
C THR A 118 -4.52 1.00 -13.31
N THR A 119 -4.41 -0.14 -13.98
CA THR A 119 -4.92 -0.37 -15.32
C THR A 119 -6.08 -1.36 -15.28
N GLN A 120 -6.93 -1.37 -16.31
CA GLN A 120 -7.98 -2.36 -16.48
C GLN A 120 -7.44 -3.80 -16.38
N GLN A 121 -6.32 -4.08 -17.04
CA GLN A 121 -5.69 -5.41 -17.00
C GLN A 121 -5.26 -5.80 -15.57
N LEU A 122 -4.72 -4.87 -14.79
CA LEU A 122 -4.35 -5.14 -13.40
C LEU A 122 -5.59 -5.46 -12.56
N VAL A 123 -6.68 -4.70 -12.72
CA VAL A 123 -7.95 -4.96 -12.01
C VAL A 123 -8.54 -6.31 -12.39
N GLU A 124 -8.46 -6.72 -13.65
CA GLU A 124 -8.93 -8.04 -14.11
C GLU A 124 -8.15 -9.19 -13.47
N VAL A 125 -6.83 -9.03 -13.31
CA VAL A 125 -5.97 -10.03 -12.66
C VAL A 125 -6.23 -10.11 -11.16
N LEU A 126 -6.24 -8.95 -10.47
CA LEU A 126 -6.45 -8.90 -9.03
C LEU A 126 -7.90 -9.15 -8.63
N SER A 127 -8.85 -8.84 -9.51
CA SER A 127 -10.30 -9.04 -9.35
C SER A 127 -10.83 -8.72 -7.94
N PRO A 128 -10.52 -7.54 -7.37
CA PRO A 128 -10.83 -7.26 -5.97
C PRO A 128 -12.33 -7.06 -5.76
N ASP A 129 -12.85 -7.53 -4.61
CA ASP A 129 -14.21 -7.22 -4.17
C ASP A 129 -14.31 -5.77 -3.66
N TRP A 130 -13.25 -5.31 -3.00
CA TRP A 130 -13.13 -3.97 -2.43
C TRP A 130 -11.93 -3.25 -3.03
N ALA A 131 -12.13 -2.01 -3.48
CA ALA A 131 -11.04 -1.10 -3.83
C ALA A 131 -11.13 0.16 -2.98
N VAL A 132 -10.03 0.56 -2.36
CA VAL A 132 -9.96 1.74 -1.51
C VAL A 132 -8.96 2.74 -2.07
N ILE A 133 -9.42 3.94 -2.40
CA ILE A 133 -8.59 5.06 -2.84
C ILE A 133 -8.41 6.02 -1.67
N SER A 134 -7.19 6.11 -1.14
CA SER A 134 -6.83 7.09 -0.12
C SER A 134 -6.36 8.37 -0.80
N VAL A 135 -7.19 9.38 -0.87
CA VAL A 135 -6.94 10.62 -1.61
C VAL A 135 -7.56 11.81 -0.90
N GLY A 136 -6.90 12.96 -0.95
CA GLY A 136 -7.41 14.19 -0.33
C GLY A 136 -8.45 14.89 -1.17
N ALA A 137 -9.54 15.36 -0.55
CA ALA A 137 -10.49 16.22 -1.20
C ALA A 137 -9.82 17.53 -1.69
N GLY A 138 -10.09 17.91 -2.93
CA GLY A 138 -9.51 19.12 -3.52
C GLY A 138 -7.99 19.05 -3.76
N ASN A 139 -7.40 17.85 -3.86
CA ASN A 139 -5.99 17.69 -4.19
C ASN A 139 -5.65 18.36 -5.54
N SER A 140 -4.44 18.88 -5.66
CA SER A 140 -3.98 19.57 -6.87
C SER A 140 -3.42 18.64 -7.96
N TYR A 141 -3.35 17.33 -7.68
CA TYR A 141 -2.77 16.34 -8.60
C TYR A 141 -3.78 15.80 -9.62
N GLY A 142 -5.08 16.09 -9.43
CA GLY A 142 -6.15 15.52 -10.27
C GLY A 142 -6.39 14.03 -9.99
N HIS A 143 -6.09 13.59 -8.77
CA HIS A 143 -6.33 12.20 -8.33
C HIS A 143 -7.69 12.06 -7.63
N PRO A 144 -8.34 10.89 -7.75
CA PRO A 144 -8.02 9.82 -8.69
C PRO A 144 -8.29 10.23 -10.14
N SER A 145 -7.50 9.71 -11.10
CA SER A 145 -7.69 9.97 -12.51
C SER A 145 -8.93 9.24 -13.07
N GLU A 146 -9.47 9.77 -14.19
CA GLU A 146 -10.65 9.16 -14.82
C GLU A 146 -10.34 7.74 -15.34
N GLU A 147 -9.11 7.50 -15.79
CA GLU A 147 -8.67 6.18 -16.27
C GLU A 147 -8.72 5.15 -15.14
N VAL A 148 -8.26 5.52 -13.93
CA VAL A 148 -8.31 4.62 -12.76
C VAL A 148 -9.74 4.38 -12.32
N LEU A 149 -10.59 5.41 -12.28
CA LEU A 149 -12.00 5.25 -11.95
C LEU A 149 -12.73 4.36 -12.97
N SER A 150 -12.41 4.51 -14.25
CA SER A 150 -12.94 3.65 -15.31
C SER A 150 -12.49 2.19 -15.13
N ALA A 151 -11.20 1.96 -14.85
CA ALA A 151 -10.68 0.63 -14.60
C ALA A 151 -11.36 -0.07 -13.40
N LEU A 152 -11.70 0.70 -12.37
CA LEU A 152 -12.34 0.21 -11.14
C LEU A 152 -13.88 0.15 -11.21
N SER A 153 -14.49 0.54 -12.33
CA SER A 153 -15.96 0.66 -12.44
C SER A 153 -16.73 -0.64 -12.23
N GLY A 154 -16.07 -1.79 -12.42
CA GLY A 154 -16.64 -3.13 -12.19
C GLY A 154 -16.46 -3.69 -10.79
N VAL A 155 -15.70 -3.00 -9.93
CA VAL A 155 -15.46 -3.45 -8.54
C VAL A 155 -16.72 -3.23 -7.70
N ALA A 156 -17.11 -4.26 -6.93
CA ALA A 156 -18.37 -4.23 -6.19
C ALA A 156 -18.42 -3.10 -5.15
N HIS A 157 -17.29 -2.83 -4.49
CA HIS A 157 -17.19 -1.83 -3.44
C HIS A 157 -16.00 -0.89 -3.69
N LEU A 158 -16.25 0.23 -4.37
CA LEU A 158 -15.26 1.30 -4.54
C LEU A 158 -15.46 2.37 -3.47
N LEU A 159 -14.47 2.57 -2.60
CA LEU A 159 -14.48 3.55 -1.51
C LEU A 159 -13.37 4.59 -1.74
N ARG A 160 -13.68 5.86 -1.46
CA ARG A 160 -12.77 6.99 -1.68
C ARG A 160 -12.77 7.92 -0.48
N THR A 161 -11.59 8.17 0.11
CA THR A 161 -11.53 9.03 1.31
C THR A 161 -11.89 10.50 1.07
N ASP A 162 -11.82 10.99 -0.18
CA ASP A 162 -12.26 12.34 -0.54
C ASP A 162 -13.79 12.50 -0.59
N LEU A 163 -14.53 11.40 -0.74
CA LEU A 163 -15.99 11.37 -0.78
C LEU A 163 -16.60 10.74 0.48
N ASP A 164 -16.01 9.63 0.93
CA ASP A 164 -16.52 8.82 2.06
C ASP A 164 -15.96 9.26 3.42
N GLY A 165 -14.97 10.16 3.44
CA GLY A 165 -14.23 10.48 4.67
C GLY A 165 -13.34 9.34 5.13
N THR A 166 -13.34 9.05 6.42
CA THR A 166 -12.58 7.91 6.95
C THR A 166 -13.21 6.60 6.52
N VAL A 167 -12.42 5.76 5.87
CA VAL A 167 -12.83 4.41 5.48
C VAL A 167 -12.26 3.42 6.49
N THR A 168 -13.14 2.67 7.13
CA THR A 168 -12.77 1.58 8.05
C THR A 168 -13.36 0.28 7.54
N LEU A 169 -12.51 -0.73 7.35
CA LEU A 169 -12.92 -2.09 7.05
C LEU A 169 -12.59 -2.97 8.26
N SER A 170 -13.51 -3.84 8.64
CA SER A 170 -13.29 -4.89 9.63
C SER A 170 -13.29 -6.26 8.95
N CYS A 171 -12.41 -7.14 9.42
CA CYS A 171 -12.31 -8.52 8.92
C CYS A 171 -12.21 -9.47 10.11
N ASP A 172 -13.00 -10.54 10.08
CA ASP A 172 -12.98 -11.62 11.07
C ASP A 172 -12.26 -12.88 10.56
N GLY A 173 -11.57 -12.78 9.42
CA GLY A 173 -10.91 -13.88 8.73
C GLY A 173 -11.77 -14.59 7.69
N GLU A 174 -13.08 -14.38 7.70
CA GLU A 174 -14.03 -14.95 6.73
C GLU A 174 -14.82 -13.87 6.00
N THR A 175 -15.16 -12.77 6.66
CA THR A 175 -16.02 -11.72 6.13
C THR A 175 -15.37 -10.36 6.29
N ILE A 176 -15.44 -9.56 5.23
CA ILE A 176 -15.03 -8.16 5.23
C ILE A 176 -16.28 -7.28 5.25
N ARG A 177 -16.30 -6.28 6.13
CA ARG A 177 -17.40 -5.33 6.27
C ARG A 177 -16.88 -3.91 6.39
N ARG A 178 -17.60 -2.96 5.78
CA ARG A 178 -17.37 -1.54 6.08
C ARG A 178 -17.96 -1.26 7.47
N ALA A 179 -17.14 -0.76 8.38
CA ALA A 179 -17.60 -0.25 9.65
C ALA A 179 -18.31 1.11 9.45
N ALA A 180 -19.32 1.35 10.26
CA ALA A 180 -20.11 2.59 10.20
C ALA A 180 -19.29 3.81 10.68
#